data_cfb5931cb8582fa6a2cebb61dcef4f98
#
_entry.id   cfb5931cb8582fa6a2cebb61dcef4f98
#
_cell.length_a   1.000
_cell.length_b   1.000
_cell.length_c   1.000
_cell.angle_alpha   90.00
_cell.angle_beta   90.00
_cell.angle_gamma   90.00
#
_symmetry.space_group_name_H-M   'P 1'
#
loop_
_entity.id
_entity.type
_entity.pdbx_description
1 polymer ?
#
loop_
_entity_poly.entity_id
_entity_poly.type
_entity_poly.pdbx_seq_one_letter_code
_entity_poly.pdbx_strand_id
1 'polypeptide(L)'
;MAFIHMNLISTALMRTVPVNVIIPADKPDFPGIPKRENKPYKTLYLLHGVLGSYVDWVNGTRIQRFAEMNDLVVVMPSGENSFYVDMPNGSDNYGDFIGRELVELTRKIFPLSHKREDTFIGGLSMGGYGAIRNGLKYHDTFGYIIGLSSALITEDMAKRKENDEVMFYETKAFGERCFGDLEELLNSDMDPKYLVRKLKEENIDFPKFYMACGLQDGLLPKSDEFAAFLKENGIDVTYETGPGAHEWDFWDRYIEKAIEWLPTDDTVAVSYTHLRAHETSLHL
;
A
#
# COMPACT_ATOMS: atom_id res chain seq x y z
N MET A 1 -19.84 -9.03 4.48
CA MET A 1 -18.66 -8.84 3.61
C MET A 1 -17.78 -10.08 3.68
N ALA A 2 -17.40 -10.64 2.55
CA ALA A 2 -16.59 -11.83 2.53
C ALA A 2 -15.12 -11.51 2.86
N PHE A 3 -14.56 -12.29 3.81
CA PHE A 3 -13.14 -12.32 4.14
C PHE A 3 -12.57 -13.68 3.70
N ILE A 4 -11.61 -13.66 2.82
CA ILE A 4 -11.07 -14.85 2.16
C ILE A 4 -9.58 -14.98 2.48
N HIS A 5 -9.21 -16.11 3.09
CA HIS A 5 -7.81 -16.51 3.19
C HIS A 5 -7.49 -17.48 2.05
N MET A 6 -6.47 -17.19 1.28
CA MET A 6 -6.04 -18.05 0.17
C MET A 6 -4.53 -18.20 0.12
N ASN A 7 -4.08 -19.25 -0.54
CA ASN A 7 -2.69 -19.49 -0.85
C ASN A 7 -2.53 -19.51 -2.36
N LEU A 8 -1.66 -18.65 -2.89
CA LEU A 8 -1.35 -18.55 -4.31
C LEU A 8 0.01 -19.19 -4.60
N ILE A 9 0.10 -19.94 -5.69
CA ILE A 9 1.39 -20.37 -6.22
C ILE A 9 1.95 -19.17 -7.00
N SER A 10 3.10 -18.67 -6.54
CA SER A 10 3.84 -17.60 -7.21
C SER A 10 5.03 -18.17 -7.98
N THR A 11 5.13 -17.83 -9.24
CA THR A 11 6.29 -18.13 -10.08
C THR A 11 7.43 -17.13 -9.87
N ALA A 12 7.08 -15.88 -9.56
CA ALA A 12 8.06 -14.85 -9.23
C ALA A 12 8.81 -15.15 -7.92
N LEU A 13 8.14 -15.85 -6.97
CA LEU A 13 8.69 -16.22 -5.67
C LEU A 13 9.05 -17.71 -5.55
N MET A 14 8.78 -18.52 -6.57
CA MET A 14 9.02 -19.96 -6.60
C MET A 14 8.45 -20.71 -5.39
N ARG A 15 7.30 -20.24 -4.86
CA ARG A 15 6.64 -20.80 -3.66
C ARG A 15 5.17 -20.45 -3.57
N THR A 16 4.49 -21.09 -2.62
CA THR A 16 3.14 -20.74 -2.22
C THR A 16 3.18 -19.53 -1.26
N VAL A 17 2.32 -18.54 -1.50
CA VAL A 17 2.23 -17.30 -0.72
C VAL A 17 0.83 -17.14 -0.15
N PRO A 18 0.68 -16.92 1.17
CA PRO A 18 -0.61 -16.63 1.77
C PRO A 18 -1.03 -15.19 1.46
N VAL A 19 -2.32 -15.01 1.19
CA VAL A 19 -2.94 -13.73 0.87
C VAL A 19 -4.32 -13.65 1.53
N ASN A 20 -4.62 -12.56 2.20
CA ASN A 20 -5.97 -12.24 2.65
C ASN A 20 -6.64 -11.29 1.64
N VAL A 21 -7.92 -11.54 1.38
CA VAL A 21 -8.74 -10.70 0.51
C VAL A 21 -10.03 -10.34 1.22
N ILE A 22 -10.35 -9.06 1.22
CA ILE A 22 -11.64 -8.53 1.64
C ILE A 22 -12.39 -8.15 0.38
N ILE A 23 -13.61 -8.71 0.19
CA ILE A 23 -14.46 -8.39 -0.96
C ILE A 23 -15.91 -8.16 -0.51
N PRO A 24 -16.50 -6.99 -0.80
CA PRO A 24 -17.87 -6.66 -0.39
C PRO A 24 -18.95 -7.25 -1.33
N ALA A 25 -18.79 -8.53 -1.73
CA ALA A 25 -19.66 -9.18 -2.70
C ALA A 25 -20.95 -9.78 -2.09
N ASP A 26 -21.00 -9.94 -0.78
CA ASP A 26 -22.08 -10.56 -0.01
C ASP A 26 -22.92 -9.56 0.79
N LYS A 27 -22.92 -8.28 0.38
CA LYS A 27 -23.75 -7.26 1.02
C LYS A 27 -25.23 -7.63 0.86
N PRO A 28 -26.00 -7.70 1.99
CA PRO A 28 -27.42 -7.98 1.89
C PRO A 28 -28.17 -6.81 1.27
N ASP A 29 -29.22 -7.14 0.51
CA ASP A 29 -30.14 -6.16 -0.05
C ASP A 29 -31.09 -5.65 1.04
N PHE A 30 -31.03 -4.37 1.37
CA PHE A 30 -31.98 -3.74 2.28
C PHE A 30 -32.95 -2.83 1.52
N PRO A 31 -34.24 -2.82 1.87
CA PRO A 31 -35.21 -1.88 1.28
C PRO A 31 -34.76 -0.42 1.48
N GLY A 32 -34.75 0.37 0.41
CA GLY A 32 -34.37 1.78 0.46
C GLY A 32 -32.87 2.07 0.34
N ILE A 33 -32.01 1.04 0.33
CA ILE A 33 -30.59 1.21 0.04
C ILE A 33 -30.34 0.91 -1.44
N PRO A 34 -29.70 1.80 -2.20
CA PRO A 34 -29.36 1.55 -3.60
C PRO A 34 -28.47 0.31 -3.71
N LYS A 35 -28.82 -0.59 -4.62
CA LYS A 35 -27.96 -1.73 -4.95
C LYS A 35 -26.71 -1.24 -5.66
N ARG A 36 -25.59 -1.87 -5.36
CA ARG A 36 -24.36 -1.65 -6.12
C ARG A 36 -24.60 -1.99 -7.59
N GLU A 37 -24.10 -1.15 -8.47
CA GLU A 37 -24.06 -1.46 -9.89
C GLU A 37 -23.23 -2.72 -10.16
N ASN A 38 -23.63 -3.54 -11.11
CA ASN A 38 -22.86 -4.72 -11.52
C ASN A 38 -21.67 -4.32 -12.39
N LYS A 39 -20.63 -3.77 -11.73
CA LYS A 39 -19.36 -3.37 -12.34
C LYS A 39 -18.18 -3.99 -11.61
N PRO A 40 -17.02 -4.14 -12.25
CA PRO A 40 -15.79 -4.61 -11.58
C PRO A 40 -15.44 -3.76 -10.35
N TYR A 41 -14.85 -4.39 -9.33
CA TYR A 41 -14.44 -3.70 -8.11
C TYR A 41 -13.14 -2.93 -8.29
N LYS A 42 -13.04 -1.76 -7.70
CA LYS A 42 -11.77 -1.08 -7.43
C LYS A 42 -11.00 -1.86 -6.37
N THR A 43 -9.68 -1.85 -6.47
CA THR A 43 -8.84 -2.73 -5.65
C THR A 43 -7.66 -2.00 -5.05
N LEU A 44 -7.47 -2.17 -3.74
CA LEU A 44 -6.30 -1.73 -2.99
C LEU A 44 -5.42 -2.94 -2.64
N TYR A 45 -4.19 -2.97 -3.12
CA TYR A 45 -3.13 -3.89 -2.71
C TYR A 45 -2.41 -3.27 -1.52
N LEU A 46 -2.55 -3.88 -0.32
CA LEU A 46 -2.16 -3.27 0.95
C LEU A 46 -1.04 -4.06 1.64
N LEU A 47 0.12 -3.43 1.78
CA LEU A 47 1.39 -4.02 2.14
C LEU A 47 1.71 -3.81 3.63
N HIS A 48 2.15 -4.87 4.33
CA HIS A 48 2.54 -4.83 5.74
C HIS A 48 3.96 -4.29 5.96
N GLY A 49 4.30 -3.99 7.21
CA GLY A 49 5.63 -3.55 7.64
C GLY A 49 6.63 -4.69 7.85
N VAL A 50 7.86 -4.35 8.23
CA VAL A 50 8.88 -5.34 8.63
C VAL A 50 8.37 -6.15 9.83
N LEU A 51 8.71 -7.45 9.89
CA LEU A 51 8.23 -8.45 10.85
C LEU A 51 6.73 -8.74 10.79
N GLY A 52 6.02 -8.13 9.86
CA GLY A 52 4.60 -8.33 9.66
C GLY A 52 4.26 -9.46 8.71
N SER A 53 2.98 -9.57 8.42
CA SER A 53 2.42 -10.58 7.52
C SER A 53 1.07 -10.15 6.93
N TYR A 54 0.49 -10.98 6.09
CA TYR A 54 -0.81 -10.80 5.45
C TYR A 54 -2.00 -10.62 6.41
N VAL A 55 -1.83 -10.84 7.72
CA VAL A 55 -2.90 -10.67 8.74
C VAL A 55 -2.85 -9.34 9.47
N ASP A 56 -1.77 -8.59 9.36
CA ASP A 56 -1.51 -7.43 10.20
C ASP A 56 -2.56 -6.33 10.05
N TRP A 57 -2.90 -5.99 8.83
CA TRP A 57 -3.88 -4.96 8.55
C TRP A 57 -5.28 -5.30 9.09
N VAL A 58 -5.65 -6.59 9.04
CA VAL A 58 -6.93 -7.06 9.59
C VAL A 58 -6.94 -7.02 11.11
N ASN A 59 -5.80 -7.38 11.73
CA ASN A 59 -5.70 -7.42 13.19
C ASN A 59 -5.47 -6.05 13.82
N GLY A 60 -4.75 -5.16 13.12
CA GLY A 60 -4.33 -3.86 13.62
C GLY A 60 -5.27 -2.70 13.29
N THR A 61 -6.23 -2.90 12.38
CA THR A 61 -7.08 -1.81 11.89
C THR A 61 -8.53 -2.24 11.63
N ARG A 62 -9.36 -1.25 11.36
CA ARG A 62 -10.75 -1.42 10.90
C ARG A 62 -10.84 -1.57 9.37
N ILE A 63 -9.79 -2.05 8.71
CA ILE A 63 -9.71 -2.11 7.24
C ILE A 63 -10.90 -2.83 6.62
N GLN A 64 -11.43 -3.86 7.28
CA GLN A 64 -12.59 -4.60 6.82
C GLN A 64 -13.82 -3.69 6.72
N ARG A 65 -14.08 -2.87 7.74
CA ARG A 65 -15.17 -1.91 7.74
C ARG A 65 -14.98 -0.83 6.69
N PHE A 66 -13.76 -0.32 6.52
CA PHE A 66 -13.47 0.71 5.52
C PHE A 66 -13.68 0.17 4.10
N ALA A 67 -13.23 -1.05 3.82
CA ALA A 67 -13.44 -1.73 2.55
C ALA A 67 -14.95 -1.88 2.22
N GLU A 68 -15.75 -2.29 3.23
CA GLU A 68 -17.19 -2.44 3.08
C GLU A 68 -17.90 -1.11 2.76
N MET A 69 -17.54 -0.04 3.47
CA MET A 69 -18.17 1.28 3.30
C MET A 69 -17.86 1.90 1.93
N ASN A 70 -16.75 1.54 1.32
CA ASN A 70 -16.27 2.11 0.06
C ASN A 70 -16.39 1.18 -1.16
N ASP A 71 -17.09 0.05 -1.06
CA ASP A 71 -17.17 -0.98 -2.10
C ASP A 71 -15.81 -1.37 -2.69
N LEU A 72 -14.79 -1.37 -1.82
CA LEU A 72 -13.40 -1.56 -2.18
C LEU A 72 -12.97 -3.00 -1.90
N VAL A 73 -12.31 -3.65 -2.85
CA VAL A 73 -11.58 -4.90 -2.60
C VAL A 73 -10.22 -4.56 -2.03
N VAL A 74 -9.82 -5.23 -0.94
CA VAL A 74 -8.48 -5.08 -0.36
C VAL A 74 -7.75 -6.40 -0.40
N VAL A 75 -6.58 -6.43 -1.01
CA VAL A 75 -5.70 -7.59 -1.16
C VAL A 75 -4.46 -7.39 -0.30
N MET A 76 -4.23 -8.28 0.66
CA MET A 76 -3.15 -8.19 1.64
C MET A 76 -2.24 -9.42 1.51
N PRO A 77 -1.15 -9.33 0.73
CA PRO A 77 -0.19 -10.43 0.56
C PRO A 77 0.80 -10.50 1.72
N SER A 78 1.40 -11.68 1.93
CA SER A 78 2.64 -11.78 2.69
C SER A 78 3.81 -11.31 1.84
N GLY A 79 4.64 -10.42 2.39
CA GLY A 79 5.80 -9.80 1.73
C GLY A 79 7.12 -10.14 2.42
N GLU A 80 7.11 -10.95 3.49
CA GLU A 80 8.28 -11.22 4.31
C GLU A 80 9.00 -9.92 4.74
N ASN A 81 10.31 -10.00 4.96
CA ASN A 81 11.16 -8.82 5.20
C ASN A 81 11.95 -8.47 3.93
N SER A 82 11.26 -8.30 2.79
CA SER A 82 11.86 -8.20 1.46
C SER A 82 11.94 -6.78 0.91
N PHE A 83 11.41 -5.79 1.62
CA PHE A 83 11.19 -4.44 1.09
C PHE A 83 10.41 -4.41 -0.23
N TYR A 84 9.74 -5.52 -0.59
CA TYR A 84 8.94 -5.65 -1.81
C TYR A 84 9.73 -5.32 -3.09
N VAL A 85 11.03 -5.65 -3.10
CA VAL A 85 11.91 -5.51 -4.25
C VAL A 85 12.32 -6.88 -4.82
N ASP A 86 12.85 -6.89 -6.03
CA ASP A 86 13.36 -8.10 -6.66
C ASP A 86 14.79 -8.33 -6.14
N MET A 87 15.02 -9.46 -5.46
CA MET A 87 16.33 -9.76 -4.90
C MET A 87 17.34 -10.11 -6.00
N PRO A 88 18.59 -9.64 -5.91
CA PRO A 88 19.59 -9.81 -6.96
C PRO A 88 19.89 -11.26 -7.33
N ASN A 89 19.63 -12.20 -6.42
CA ASN A 89 19.90 -13.64 -6.61
C ASN A 89 18.74 -14.41 -7.27
N GLY A 90 17.70 -13.74 -7.76
CA GLY A 90 16.76 -14.25 -8.76
C GLY A 90 15.67 -15.20 -8.30
N SER A 91 15.50 -15.48 -7.00
CA SER A 91 14.47 -16.41 -6.52
C SER A 91 13.35 -15.79 -5.69
N ASP A 92 13.49 -14.55 -5.27
CA ASP A 92 12.55 -13.83 -4.42
C ASP A 92 12.21 -12.47 -5.03
N ASN A 93 11.53 -12.48 -6.19
CA ASN A 93 11.18 -11.29 -6.95
C ASN A 93 9.87 -10.68 -6.42
N TYR A 94 9.93 -10.09 -5.22
CA TYR A 94 8.74 -9.50 -4.57
C TYR A 94 8.20 -8.28 -5.31
N GLY A 95 9.05 -7.52 -5.99
CA GLY A 95 8.61 -6.42 -6.83
C GLY A 95 7.76 -6.91 -8.00
N ASP A 96 8.19 -7.94 -8.72
CA ASP A 96 7.43 -8.56 -9.81
C ASP A 96 6.15 -9.23 -9.30
N PHE A 97 6.24 -9.93 -8.16
CA PHE A 97 5.06 -10.53 -7.53
C PHE A 97 3.98 -9.49 -7.23
N ILE A 98 4.32 -8.41 -6.52
CA ILE A 98 3.36 -7.36 -6.12
C ILE A 98 2.87 -6.53 -7.32
N GLY A 99 3.80 -6.13 -8.19
CA GLY A 99 3.49 -5.18 -9.28
C GLY A 99 2.78 -5.79 -10.47
N ARG A 100 2.96 -7.08 -10.70
CA ARG A 100 2.43 -7.78 -11.87
C ARG A 100 1.67 -9.07 -11.51
N GLU A 101 2.35 -10.09 -10.97
CA GLU A 101 1.79 -11.45 -10.84
C GLU A 101 0.58 -11.49 -9.93
N LEU A 102 0.63 -10.86 -8.75
CA LEU A 102 -0.49 -10.81 -7.79
C LEU A 102 -1.71 -10.11 -8.40
N VAL A 103 -1.47 -9.01 -9.13
CA VAL A 103 -2.54 -8.26 -9.80
C VAL A 103 -3.21 -9.11 -10.88
N GLU A 104 -2.43 -9.80 -11.71
CA GLU A 104 -2.96 -10.69 -12.74
C GLU A 104 -3.73 -11.87 -12.16
N LEU A 105 -3.20 -12.52 -11.10
CA LEU A 105 -3.84 -13.67 -10.45
C LEU A 105 -5.15 -13.27 -9.77
N THR A 106 -5.18 -12.16 -9.04
CA THR A 106 -6.40 -11.70 -8.36
C THR A 106 -7.47 -11.24 -9.36
N ARG A 107 -7.10 -10.62 -10.48
CA ARG A 107 -8.02 -10.28 -11.59
C ARG A 107 -8.60 -11.52 -12.30
N LYS A 108 -7.89 -12.64 -12.32
CA LYS A 108 -8.41 -13.93 -12.82
C LYS A 108 -9.40 -14.59 -11.86
N ILE A 109 -9.23 -14.39 -10.55
CA ILE A 109 -10.02 -15.05 -9.50
C ILE A 109 -11.26 -14.23 -9.13
N PHE A 110 -11.13 -12.91 -9.09
CA PHE A 110 -12.17 -11.98 -8.63
C PHE A 110 -12.60 -10.99 -9.73
N PRO A 111 -13.81 -10.45 -9.67
CA PRO A 111 -14.32 -9.48 -10.64
C PRO A 111 -13.73 -8.08 -10.40
N LEU A 112 -12.42 -7.94 -10.54
CA LEU A 112 -11.68 -6.69 -10.32
C LEU A 112 -11.58 -5.86 -11.60
N SER A 113 -11.54 -4.54 -11.44
CA SER A 113 -11.27 -3.63 -12.55
C SER A 113 -9.84 -3.81 -13.09
N HIS A 114 -9.70 -3.71 -14.41
CA HIS A 114 -8.41 -3.72 -15.10
C HIS A 114 -7.86 -2.32 -15.37
N LYS A 115 -8.61 -1.28 -14.99
CA LYS A 115 -8.20 0.09 -15.21
C LYS A 115 -7.17 0.53 -14.19
N ARG A 116 -6.19 1.30 -14.65
CA ARG A 116 -5.16 1.91 -13.80
C ARG A 116 -5.77 2.79 -12.70
N GLU A 117 -6.73 3.62 -13.07
CA GLU A 117 -7.42 4.53 -12.16
C GLU A 117 -8.29 3.85 -11.09
N ASP A 118 -8.55 2.56 -11.22
CA ASP A 118 -9.28 1.72 -10.27
C ASP A 118 -8.37 0.77 -9.47
N THR A 119 -7.05 0.85 -9.67
CA THR A 119 -6.05 -0.05 -9.07
C THR A 119 -5.09 0.75 -8.21
N PHE A 120 -5.09 0.47 -6.91
CA PHE A 120 -4.38 1.23 -5.90
C PHE A 120 -3.37 0.36 -5.17
N ILE A 121 -2.27 0.95 -4.73
CA ILE A 121 -1.29 0.28 -3.89
C ILE A 121 -1.02 1.12 -2.64
N GLY A 122 -0.96 0.48 -1.47
CA GLY A 122 -0.69 1.16 -0.22
C GLY A 122 0.08 0.30 0.76
N GLY A 123 0.59 0.92 1.82
CA GLY A 123 1.28 0.20 2.87
C GLY A 123 1.83 1.10 3.96
N LEU A 124 2.32 0.46 5.02
CA LEU A 124 2.96 1.12 6.16
C LEU A 124 4.44 0.72 6.27
N SER A 125 5.29 1.63 6.76
CA SER A 125 6.69 1.33 7.05
C SER A 125 7.43 0.74 5.84
N MET A 126 7.98 -0.47 5.93
CA MET A 126 8.50 -1.25 4.79
C MET A 126 7.49 -1.36 3.66
N GLY A 127 6.21 -1.62 3.98
CA GLY A 127 5.12 -1.67 2.99
C GLY A 127 4.80 -0.31 2.37
N GLY A 128 5.01 0.78 3.11
CA GLY A 128 4.90 2.15 2.59
C GLY A 128 5.96 2.45 1.55
N TYR A 129 7.21 2.08 1.83
CA TYR A 129 8.28 2.10 0.83
C TYR A 129 7.93 1.22 -0.37
N GLY A 130 7.51 -0.04 -0.12
CA GLY A 130 7.13 -0.98 -1.17
C GLY A 130 6.00 -0.46 -2.05
N ALA A 131 4.99 0.20 -1.46
CA ALA A 131 3.89 0.82 -2.19
C ALA A 131 4.38 1.97 -3.10
N ILE A 132 5.23 2.86 -2.57
CA ILE A 132 5.80 3.97 -3.34
C ILE A 132 6.67 3.44 -4.47
N ARG A 133 7.62 2.55 -4.17
CA ARG A 133 8.53 1.99 -5.16
C ARG A 133 7.80 1.22 -6.26
N ASN A 134 6.89 0.31 -5.90
CA ASN A 134 6.18 -0.50 -6.89
C ASN A 134 5.10 0.30 -7.63
N GLY A 135 4.45 1.26 -6.98
CA GLY A 135 3.54 2.17 -7.64
C GLY A 135 4.22 3.02 -8.72
N LEU A 136 5.46 3.45 -8.48
CA LEU A 136 6.29 4.15 -9.48
C LEU A 136 6.80 3.20 -10.56
N LYS A 137 7.36 2.04 -10.21
CA LYS A 137 7.90 1.08 -11.19
C LYS A 137 6.82 0.51 -12.10
N TYR A 138 5.64 0.23 -11.56
CA TYR A 138 4.50 -0.33 -12.27
C TYR A 138 3.38 0.72 -12.45
N HIS A 139 3.78 1.92 -12.84
CA HIS A 139 2.90 3.08 -13.04
C HIS A 139 1.74 2.82 -14.03
N ASP A 140 1.90 1.87 -14.94
CA ASP A 140 0.83 1.46 -15.87
C ASP A 140 -0.27 0.64 -15.17
N THR A 141 0.05 0.02 -14.03
CA THR A 141 -0.86 -0.80 -13.24
C THR A 141 -1.57 0.02 -12.17
N PHE A 142 -0.83 0.85 -11.44
CA PHE A 142 -1.32 1.58 -10.27
C PHE A 142 -1.54 3.06 -10.58
N GLY A 143 -2.77 3.55 -10.35
CA GLY A 143 -3.12 4.96 -10.49
C GLY A 143 -2.93 5.77 -9.21
N TYR A 144 -2.90 5.12 -8.04
CA TYR A 144 -2.84 5.77 -6.74
C TYR A 144 -1.91 5.01 -5.79
N ILE A 145 -1.11 5.77 -5.03
CA ILE A 145 -0.12 5.26 -4.09
C ILE A 145 -0.42 5.83 -2.70
N ILE A 146 -0.46 4.96 -1.67
CA ILE A 146 -0.62 5.34 -0.27
C ILE A 146 0.63 4.92 0.51
N GLY A 147 1.34 5.87 1.11
CA GLY A 147 2.52 5.62 1.95
C GLY A 147 2.32 6.12 3.37
N LEU A 148 2.17 5.20 4.34
CA LEU A 148 2.03 5.55 5.75
C LEU A 148 3.33 5.26 6.49
N SER A 149 3.91 6.26 7.16
CA SER A 149 5.20 6.11 7.88
C SER A 149 6.24 5.36 7.05
N SER A 150 6.41 5.73 5.78
CA SER A 150 7.16 4.95 4.80
C SER A 150 8.64 4.87 5.13
N ALA A 151 9.21 3.66 5.10
CA ALA A 151 10.64 3.41 5.34
C ALA A 151 11.50 3.79 4.12
N LEU A 152 11.57 5.09 3.81
CA LEU A 152 12.34 5.67 2.71
C LEU A 152 13.84 5.77 3.10
N ILE A 153 14.47 4.61 3.29
CA ILE A 153 15.79 4.46 3.89
C ILE A 153 16.91 4.17 2.89
N THR A 154 16.67 4.23 1.60
CA THR A 154 17.67 3.88 0.56
C THR A 154 18.95 4.67 0.68
N GLU A 155 18.90 5.98 1.00
CA GLU A 155 20.08 6.81 1.22
C GLU A 155 20.88 6.43 2.48
N ASP A 156 20.19 6.00 3.53
CA ASP A 156 20.86 5.55 4.75
C ASP A 156 21.52 4.19 4.51
N MET A 157 20.81 3.28 3.80
CA MET A 157 21.36 1.98 3.44
C MET A 157 22.58 2.08 2.54
N ALA A 158 22.57 2.97 1.54
CA ALA A 158 23.72 3.19 0.66
C ALA A 158 25.00 3.65 1.42
N LYS A 159 24.84 4.22 2.61
CA LYS A 159 25.95 4.70 3.45
C LYS A 159 26.27 3.75 4.60
N ARG A 160 25.51 2.64 4.74
CA ARG A 160 25.59 1.73 5.90
C ARG A 160 26.93 0.99 5.94
N LYS A 161 27.55 0.94 7.15
CA LYS A 161 28.81 0.25 7.40
C LYS A 161 28.60 -1.01 8.22
N GLU A 162 29.55 -1.93 8.15
CA GLU A 162 29.52 -3.24 8.82
C GLU A 162 29.31 -3.15 10.33
N ASN A 163 29.91 -2.14 10.98
CA ASN A 163 29.94 -1.99 12.43
C ASN A 163 29.00 -0.91 12.96
N ASP A 164 28.02 -0.45 12.17
CA ASP A 164 27.02 0.51 12.64
C ASP A 164 26.14 -0.14 13.72
N GLU A 165 25.94 0.54 14.85
CA GLU A 165 25.02 0.13 15.91
C GLU A 165 23.59 0.52 15.52
N VAL A 166 22.88 -0.40 14.88
CA VAL A 166 21.54 -0.21 14.35
C VAL A 166 20.67 -1.42 14.64
N MET A 167 19.36 -1.30 14.39
CA MET A 167 18.44 -2.43 14.49
C MET A 167 18.81 -3.51 13.46
N PHE A 168 18.50 -4.78 13.75
CA PHE A 168 18.90 -5.91 12.89
C PHE A 168 18.40 -5.80 11.44
N TYR A 169 17.26 -5.13 11.21
CA TYR A 169 16.71 -4.85 9.89
C TYR A 169 17.28 -3.58 9.23
N GLU A 170 18.28 -2.98 9.82
CA GLU A 170 19.00 -1.81 9.28
C GLU A 170 20.50 -2.09 9.08
N THR A 171 20.94 -3.31 9.38
CA THR A 171 22.35 -3.69 9.20
C THR A 171 22.75 -3.71 7.73
N LYS A 172 24.04 -3.54 7.45
CA LYS A 172 24.56 -3.64 6.08
C LYS A 172 24.23 -4.98 5.45
N ALA A 173 24.43 -6.09 6.18
CA ALA A 173 24.09 -7.44 5.69
C ALA A 173 22.60 -7.61 5.35
N PHE A 174 21.71 -7.01 6.13
CA PHE A 174 20.29 -7.01 5.81
C PHE A 174 20.00 -6.18 4.54
N GLY A 175 20.63 -5.00 4.42
CA GLY A 175 20.54 -4.16 3.23
C GLY A 175 21.01 -4.87 1.96
N GLU A 176 22.20 -5.49 2.01
CA GLU A 176 22.77 -6.26 0.90
C GLU A 176 21.87 -7.46 0.52
N ARG A 177 21.25 -8.12 1.50
CA ARG A 177 20.30 -9.19 1.23
C ARG A 177 19.06 -8.69 0.46
N CYS A 178 18.52 -7.53 0.83
CA CYS A 178 17.31 -6.98 0.22
C CYS A 178 17.60 -6.25 -1.10
N PHE A 179 18.62 -5.41 -1.11
CA PHE A 179 18.89 -4.45 -2.19
C PHE A 179 20.11 -4.84 -3.06
N GLY A 180 20.88 -5.84 -2.65
CA GLY A 180 22.10 -6.22 -3.35
C GLY A 180 23.25 -5.25 -3.11
N ASP A 181 23.90 -4.80 -4.18
CA ASP A 181 25.00 -3.85 -4.08
C ASP A 181 24.49 -2.48 -3.63
N LEU A 182 24.85 -2.10 -2.41
CA LEU A 182 24.40 -0.85 -1.80
C LEU A 182 25.07 0.38 -2.43
N GLU A 183 26.19 0.25 -3.12
CA GLU A 183 26.86 1.35 -3.83
C GLU A 183 26.03 1.75 -5.08
N GLU A 184 25.35 0.77 -5.71
CA GLU A 184 24.49 1.00 -6.88
C GLU A 184 23.03 1.31 -6.52
N LEU A 185 22.65 1.20 -5.24
CA LEU A 185 21.27 1.29 -4.78
C LEU A 185 20.56 2.57 -5.24
N LEU A 186 21.21 3.74 -5.12
CA LEU A 186 20.63 5.04 -5.45
C LEU A 186 20.52 5.31 -6.96
N ASN A 187 21.17 4.46 -7.79
CA ASN A 187 21.12 4.51 -9.26
C ASN A 187 20.26 3.38 -9.84
N SER A 188 19.43 2.76 -9.01
CA SER A 188 18.61 1.61 -9.40
C SER A 188 17.12 1.90 -9.23
N ASP A 189 16.29 1.02 -9.78
CA ASP A 189 14.82 1.08 -9.61
C ASP A 189 14.35 0.74 -8.18
N MET A 190 15.28 0.48 -7.27
CA MET A 190 15.00 0.31 -5.84
C MET A 190 14.97 1.65 -5.11
N ASP A 191 15.55 2.73 -5.68
CA ASP A 191 15.43 4.08 -5.11
C ASP A 191 14.21 4.82 -5.67
N PRO A 192 13.21 5.18 -4.83
CA PRO A 192 12.04 5.93 -5.29
C PRO A 192 12.38 7.27 -5.94
N LYS A 193 13.44 7.96 -5.48
CA LYS A 193 13.87 9.23 -6.09
C LYS A 193 14.46 9.02 -7.49
N TYR A 194 15.17 7.92 -7.71
CA TYR A 194 15.64 7.53 -9.05
C TYR A 194 14.47 7.28 -10.00
N LEU A 195 13.46 6.51 -9.55
CA LEU A 195 12.26 6.24 -10.36
C LEU A 195 11.51 7.52 -10.72
N VAL A 196 11.35 8.45 -9.77
CA VAL A 196 10.73 9.75 -10.04
C VAL A 196 11.49 10.50 -11.14
N ARG A 197 12.82 10.61 -11.03
CA ARG A 197 13.64 11.29 -12.06
C ARG A 197 13.48 10.65 -13.42
N LYS A 198 13.56 9.31 -13.48
CA LYS A 198 13.43 8.53 -14.71
C LYS A 198 12.06 8.74 -15.36
N LEU A 199 10.97 8.58 -14.64
CA LEU A 199 9.62 8.76 -15.17
C LEU A 199 9.40 10.18 -15.69
N LYS A 200 9.97 11.18 -15.01
CA LYS A 200 9.91 12.57 -15.44
C LYS A 200 10.67 12.80 -16.76
N GLU A 201 11.86 12.22 -16.91
CA GLU A 201 12.64 12.28 -18.15
C GLU A 201 11.91 11.60 -19.33
N GLU A 202 11.19 10.51 -19.05
CA GLU A 202 10.40 9.77 -20.02
C GLU A 202 9.01 10.40 -20.29
N ASN A 203 8.67 11.51 -19.62
CA ASN A 203 7.36 12.21 -19.69
C ASN A 203 6.17 11.28 -19.39
N ILE A 204 6.31 10.41 -18.43
CA ILE A 204 5.26 9.48 -17.97
C ILE A 204 4.33 10.18 -16.98
N ASP A 205 3.01 9.92 -17.12
CA ASP A 205 2.02 10.37 -16.15
C ASP A 205 2.17 9.65 -14.81
N PHE A 206 2.43 10.43 -13.76
CA PHE A 206 2.61 9.88 -12.42
C PHE A 206 1.30 9.34 -11.82
N PRO A 207 1.35 8.28 -11.00
CA PRO A 207 0.30 7.99 -10.05
C PRO A 207 0.09 9.16 -9.08
N LYS A 208 -1.10 9.27 -8.49
CA LYS A 208 -1.36 10.23 -7.41
C LYS A 208 -0.87 9.68 -6.09
N PHE A 209 -0.39 10.57 -5.21
CA PHE A 209 0.20 10.19 -3.93
C PHE A 209 -0.63 10.69 -2.76
N TYR A 210 -0.88 9.81 -1.81
CA TYR A 210 -1.26 10.13 -0.43
C TYR A 210 -0.15 9.63 0.49
N MET A 211 0.39 10.52 1.32
CA MET A 211 1.40 10.18 2.30
C MET A 211 0.98 10.69 3.68
N ALA A 212 1.28 9.93 4.74
CA ALA A 212 1.11 10.40 6.10
C ALA A 212 2.18 9.85 7.04
N CYS A 213 2.57 10.66 8.03
CA CYS A 213 3.53 10.26 9.06
C CYS A 213 3.20 10.90 10.41
N GLY A 214 3.38 10.16 11.50
CA GLY A 214 3.15 10.64 12.84
C GLY A 214 4.19 11.67 13.28
N LEU A 215 3.76 12.70 14.05
CA LEU A 215 4.67 13.72 14.57
C LEU A 215 5.72 13.18 15.54
N GLN A 216 5.47 12.02 16.15
CA GLN A 216 6.39 11.31 17.05
C GLN A 216 7.07 10.11 16.37
N ASP A 217 6.85 9.92 15.05
CA ASP A 217 7.45 8.83 14.28
C ASP A 217 8.90 9.18 13.89
N GLY A 218 9.82 8.26 14.12
CA GLY A 218 11.23 8.42 13.73
C GLY A 218 11.46 8.55 12.22
N LEU A 219 10.48 8.15 11.39
CA LEU A 219 10.52 8.28 9.93
C LEU A 219 9.92 9.60 9.42
N LEU A 220 9.47 10.50 10.30
CA LEU A 220 8.91 11.79 9.91
C LEU A 220 9.89 12.63 9.04
N PRO A 221 11.19 12.77 9.39
CA PRO A 221 12.11 13.54 8.55
C PRO A 221 12.26 13.01 7.12
N LYS A 222 12.23 11.67 6.96
CA LYS A 222 12.29 11.01 5.65
C LYS A 222 11.00 11.22 4.84
N SER A 223 9.86 11.20 5.52
CA SER A 223 8.55 11.48 4.90
C SER A 223 8.44 12.93 4.46
N ASP A 224 8.88 13.90 5.29
CA ASP A 224 8.94 15.33 4.96
C ASP A 224 9.81 15.58 3.73
N GLU A 225 11.02 15.01 3.73
CA GLU A 225 11.99 15.15 2.65
C GLU A 225 11.42 14.61 1.32
N PHE A 226 10.82 13.43 1.34
CA PHE A 226 10.30 12.83 0.11
C PHE A 226 9.05 13.57 -0.40
N ALA A 227 8.17 14.03 0.48
CA ALA A 227 7.02 14.85 0.11
C ALA A 227 7.46 16.20 -0.51
N ALA A 228 8.51 16.83 0.03
CA ALA A 228 9.11 18.03 -0.56
C ALA A 228 9.70 17.73 -1.94
N PHE A 229 10.46 16.65 -2.06
CA PHE A 229 11.05 16.20 -3.33
C PHE A 229 9.99 15.94 -4.42
N LEU A 230 8.85 15.31 -4.09
CA LEU A 230 7.74 15.11 -5.04
C LEU A 230 7.20 16.46 -5.53
N LYS A 231 6.93 17.41 -4.61
CA LYS A 231 6.42 18.75 -4.95
C LYS A 231 7.40 19.56 -5.82
N GLU A 232 8.69 19.51 -5.51
CA GLU A 232 9.76 20.16 -6.30
C GLU A 232 9.84 19.61 -7.73
N ASN A 233 9.47 18.34 -7.91
CA ASN A 233 9.38 17.69 -9.21
C ASN A 233 8.03 17.89 -9.93
N GLY A 234 7.10 18.65 -9.34
CA GLY A 234 5.80 18.97 -9.92
C GLY A 234 4.78 17.83 -9.80
N ILE A 235 5.00 16.88 -8.87
CA ILE A 235 4.12 15.73 -8.65
C ILE A 235 3.09 16.09 -7.58
N ASP A 236 1.82 15.79 -7.87
CA ASP A 236 0.71 16.01 -6.95
C ASP A 236 0.78 15.00 -5.79
N VAL A 237 0.92 15.50 -4.57
CA VAL A 237 0.98 14.71 -3.35
C VAL A 237 0.11 15.34 -2.25
N THR A 238 -0.85 14.58 -1.76
CA THR A 238 -1.52 14.86 -0.49
C THR A 238 -0.64 14.34 0.63
N TYR A 239 -0.10 15.23 1.46
CA TYR A 239 0.75 14.87 2.59
C TYR A 239 0.19 15.39 3.89
N GLU A 240 -0.07 14.51 4.84
CA GLU A 240 -0.60 14.82 6.16
C GLU A 240 0.35 14.38 7.27
N THR A 241 0.42 15.19 8.33
CA THR A 241 1.05 14.82 9.60
C THR A 241 0.05 15.01 10.74
N GLY A 242 0.25 14.28 11.83
CA GLY A 242 -0.60 14.41 12.99
C GLY A 242 -0.09 13.64 14.20
N PRO A 243 -0.76 13.77 15.36
CA PRO A 243 -0.35 13.08 16.58
C PRO A 243 -0.32 11.55 16.40
N GLY A 244 0.75 10.92 16.85
CA GLY A 244 1.02 9.49 16.77
C GLY A 244 2.48 9.19 16.47
N ALA A 245 2.89 7.97 16.77
CA ALA A 245 4.23 7.44 16.53
C ALA A 245 4.18 6.37 15.42
N HIS A 246 5.17 5.49 15.37
CA HIS A 246 5.20 4.33 14.47
C HIS A 246 4.32 3.20 15.01
N GLU A 247 3.00 3.37 14.95
CA GLU A 247 2.03 2.57 15.69
C GLU A 247 0.70 2.36 14.96
N TRP A 248 -0.02 1.30 15.34
CA TRP A 248 -1.28 0.89 14.71
C TRP A 248 -2.40 1.92 14.87
N ASP A 249 -2.48 2.64 15.99
CA ASP A 249 -3.50 3.69 16.20
C ASP A 249 -3.35 4.84 15.19
N PHE A 250 -2.10 5.15 14.79
CA PHE A 250 -1.84 6.10 13.73
C PHE A 250 -2.27 5.53 12.37
N TRP A 251 -1.83 4.32 12.05
CA TRP A 251 -2.11 3.71 10.75
C TRP A 251 -3.58 3.40 10.53
N ASP A 252 -4.34 2.98 11.57
CA ASP A 252 -5.79 2.79 11.47
C ASP A 252 -6.52 4.09 11.10
N ARG A 253 -6.13 5.21 11.74
CA ARG A 253 -6.71 6.53 11.46
C ARG A 253 -6.37 7.03 10.07
N TYR A 254 -5.12 6.84 9.63
CA TYR A 254 -4.67 7.41 8.37
C TYR A 254 -4.97 6.53 7.17
N ILE A 255 -5.16 5.22 7.33
CA ILE A 255 -5.69 4.39 6.24
C ILE A 255 -7.18 4.69 5.98
N GLU A 256 -7.98 5.04 7.00
CA GLU A 256 -9.35 5.53 6.82
C GLU A 256 -9.36 6.76 5.92
N LYS A 257 -8.59 7.79 6.26
CA LYS A 257 -8.45 9.02 5.46
C LYS A 257 -7.92 8.76 4.04
N ALA A 258 -6.93 7.88 3.92
CA ALA A 258 -6.38 7.51 2.61
C ALA A 258 -7.43 6.83 1.72
N ILE A 259 -8.28 5.97 2.28
CA ILE A 259 -9.38 5.35 1.53
C ILE A 259 -10.45 6.38 1.15
N GLU A 260 -10.76 7.34 2.02
CA GLU A 260 -11.66 8.46 1.70
C GLU A 260 -11.10 9.38 0.59
N TRP A 261 -9.78 9.51 0.50
CA TRP A 261 -9.11 10.26 -0.56
C TRP A 261 -9.10 9.52 -1.91
N LEU A 262 -9.18 8.18 -1.92
CA LEU A 262 -9.25 7.40 -3.16
C LEU A 262 -10.56 7.70 -3.92
N PRO A 263 -10.56 7.61 -5.26
CA PRO A 263 -11.78 7.79 -6.08
C PRO A 263 -12.72 6.59 -5.95
N THR A 264 -13.14 6.28 -4.72
CA THR A 264 -14.13 5.23 -4.44
C THR A 264 -15.53 5.68 -4.83
N ASP A 265 -16.47 4.73 -4.92
CA ASP A 265 -17.86 5.06 -5.33
C ASP A 265 -18.63 5.64 -4.13
N ASP A 266 -19.02 6.90 -4.19
CA ASP A 266 -19.73 7.64 -3.12
C ASP A 266 -21.09 7.07 -2.69
N THR A 267 -21.58 6.01 -3.33
CA THR A 267 -22.95 5.50 -3.15
C THR A 267 -23.23 4.90 -1.78
N VAL A 268 -22.22 4.56 -0.98
CA VAL A 268 -22.38 3.87 0.31
C VAL A 268 -22.21 4.80 1.51
N ALA A 269 -21.45 5.87 1.41
CA ALA A 269 -21.30 6.85 2.49
C ALA A 269 -22.63 7.50 2.91
N VAL A 270 -23.54 7.70 1.94
CA VAL A 270 -24.88 8.27 2.17
C VAL A 270 -25.81 7.31 2.93
N SER A 271 -25.67 5.99 2.76
CA SER A 271 -26.59 5.02 3.38
C SER A 271 -26.28 4.76 4.86
N TYR A 272 -25.01 4.81 5.28
CA TYR A 272 -24.62 4.57 6.68
C TYR A 272 -24.96 5.75 7.59
N THR A 273 -24.90 6.98 7.08
CA THR A 273 -25.38 8.18 7.80
C THR A 273 -26.89 8.14 7.99
N HIS A 274 -27.65 7.58 7.02
CA HIS A 274 -29.10 7.41 7.16
C HIS A 274 -29.49 6.33 8.18
N LEU A 275 -28.76 5.21 8.28
CA LEU A 275 -29.01 4.18 9.29
C LEU A 275 -28.72 4.68 10.71
N ARG A 276 -27.66 5.45 10.92
CA ARG A 276 -27.40 6.09 12.22
C ARG A 276 -28.47 7.13 12.61
N ALA A 277 -29.01 7.87 11.67
CA ALA A 277 -30.10 8.82 11.93
C ALA A 277 -31.42 8.11 12.32
N HIS A 278 -31.68 6.91 11.79
CA HIS A 278 -32.85 6.10 12.17
C HIS A 278 -32.70 5.40 13.52
N GLU A 279 -31.51 4.93 13.87
CA GLU A 279 -31.26 4.32 15.22
C GLU A 279 -31.37 5.33 16.34
N THR A 280 -30.99 6.59 16.13
CA THR A 280 -31.13 7.66 17.14
C THR A 280 -32.58 8.16 17.30
N SER A 281 -33.46 7.95 16.34
CA SER A 281 -34.87 8.35 16.42
C SER A 281 -35.80 7.29 17.02
N LEU A 282 -35.32 6.06 17.27
CA LEU A 282 -36.08 4.99 17.90
C LEU A 282 -35.84 4.89 19.44
N HIS A 283 -35.06 5.78 20.03
CA HIS A 283 -34.74 5.84 21.47
C HIS A 283 -35.19 7.16 22.13
N LEU A 284 -36.18 7.87 21.57
CA LEU A 284 -36.90 8.99 22.26
C LEU A 284 -38.36 8.65 22.51
#